data_0538c5d98e3c684bcaf2a97e2c8d288b
#
_entry.id   0538c5d98e3c684bcaf2a97e2c8d288b
#
_cell.length_a   1.000
_cell.length_b   1.000
_cell.length_c   1.000
_cell.angle_alpha   90.00
_cell.angle_beta   90.00
_cell.angle_gamma   90.00
#
_symmetry.space_group_name_H-M   'P 1'
#
loop_
_entity.id
_entity.type
_entity.pdbx_description
1 polymer ?
#
loop_
_entity_poly.entity_id
_entity_poly.type
_entity_poly.pdbx_seq_one_letter_code
_entity_poly.pdbx_strand_id
1 'polypeptide(L)'
;MIRHVVLFSVRDPADFDKVEAGLKILESNPHADRLAVRRNLRHDGLSGEIDLVVYGEFADEAALEAYKAHPTYEQSIAAVRPLRDIRIVVDFDLD
;
A
#
# COMPACT_ATOMS: atom_id res chain seq x y z
N MET A 1 7.22 -17.20 0.40
CA MET A 1 6.23 -16.20 -0.06
C MET A 1 6.62 -14.82 0.45
N ILE A 2 6.60 -13.83 -0.41
CA ILE A 2 6.98 -12.47 -0.04
C ILE A 2 5.79 -11.74 0.57
N ARG A 3 6.05 -11.07 1.70
CA ARG A 3 5.12 -10.13 2.33
C ARG A 3 5.61 -8.72 2.02
N HIS A 4 4.72 -7.93 1.45
CA HIS A 4 5.01 -6.55 1.04
C HIS A 4 4.14 -5.63 1.89
N VAL A 5 4.78 -4.79 2.70
CA VAL A 5 4.08 -3.89 3.61
C VAL A 5 4.48 -2.46 3.28
N VAL A 6 3.50 -1.60 3.02
CA VAL A 6 3.75 -0.19 2.77
C VAL A 6 2.92 0.63 3.74
N LEU A 7 3.59 1.53 4.44
CA LEU A 7 2.96 2.41 5.42
C LEU A 7 2.87 3.82 4.84
N PHE A 8 1.69 4.42 4.96
CA PHE A 8 1.41 5.74 4.40
C PHE A 8 0.89 6.70 5.44
N SER A 9 1.28 7.97 5.34
CA SER A 9 0.55 9.05 5.97
C SER A 9 -0.03 9.98 4.91
N VAL A 10 -1.14 10.63 5.26
CA VAL A 10 -1.83 11.59 4.40
C VAL A 10 -1.41 13.00 4.84
N ARG A 11 -0.99 13.84 3.88
CA ARG A 11 -0.48 15.17 4.18
C ARG A 11 -1.55 16.07 4.75
N ASP A 12 -2.73 16.07 4.12
CA ASP A 12 -3.89 16.85 4.55
C ASP A 12 -5.02 15.89 4.92
N PRO A 13 -5.53 15.91 6.15
CA PRO A 13 -6.63 15.03 6.55
C PRO A 13 -7.87 15.10 5.65
N ALA A 14 -8.09 16.24 4.99
CA ALA A 14 -9.20 16.38 4.04
C ALA A 14 -9.06 15.46 2.83
N ASP A 15 -7.84 14.99 2.52
CA ASP A 15 -7.56 14.11 1.38
C ASP A 15 -7.53 12.63 1.76
N PHE A 16 -7.87 12.28 3.00
CA PHE A 16 -7.79 10.91 3.48
C PHE A 16 -8.56 9.93 2.58
N ASP A 17 -9.81 10.25 2.27
CA ASP A 17 -10.64 9.38 1.45
C ASP A 17 -10.12 9.23 0.03
N LYS A 18 -9.51 10.29 -0.51
CA LYS A 18 -8.90 10.25 -1.85
C LYS A 18 -7.67 9.33 -1.86
N VAL A 19 -6.84 9.41 -0.84
CA VAL A 19 -5.65 8.55 -0.72
C VAL A 19 -6.08 7.10 -0.56
N GLU A 20 -7.04 6.84 0.30
CA GLU A 20 -7.57 5.48 0.50
C GLU A 20 -8.11 4.91 -0.81
N ALA A 21 -8.91 5.68 -1.54
CA ALA A 21 -9.47 5.25 -2.82
C ALA A 21 -8.36 4.98 -3.85
N GLY A 22 -7.35 5.84 -3.90
CA GLY A 22 -6.21 5.67 -4.79
C GLY A 22 -5.39 4.41 -4.49
N LEU A 23 -5.20 4.10 -3.21
CA LEU A 23 -4.51 2.87 -2.81
C LEU A 23 -5.35 1.64 -3.13
N LYS A 24 -6.67 1.72 -2.97
CA LYS A 24 -7.56 0.57 -3.24
C LYS A 24 -7.60 0.15 -4.70
N ILE A 25 -7.13 0.99 -5.63
CA ILE A 25 -6.93 0.59 -7.02
C ILE A 25 -6.02 -0.65 -7.07
N LEU A 26 -5.06 -0.76 -6.16
CA LEU A 26 -4.14 -1.89 -6.11
C LEU A 26 -4.83 -3.22 -5.80
N GLU A 27 -6.00 -3.21 -5.17
CA GLU A 27 -6.71 -4.43 -4.82
C GLU A 27 -7.20 -5.21 -6.03
N SER A 28 -7.28 -4.58 -7.20
CA SER A 28 -7.63 -5.22 -8.47
C SER A 28 -6.42 -5.77 -9.23
N ASN A 29 -5.21 -5.60 -8.72
CA ASN A 29 -4.01 -6.09 -9.39
C ASN A 29 -3.96 -7.63 -9.37
N PRO A 30 -3.81 -8.28 -10.54
CA PRO A 30 -3.93 -9.74 -10.62
C PRO A 30 -2.68 -10.50 -10.16
N HIS A 31 -1.56 -9.82 -9.92
CA HIS A 31 -0.29 -10.48 -9.63
C HIS A 31 -0.06 -10.74 -8.14
N ALA A 32 -0.85 -10.15 -7.27
CA ALA A 32 -0.80 -10.43 -5.84
C ALA A 32 -1.72 -11.61 -5.52
N ASP A 33 -1.25 -12.54 -4.68
CA ASP A 33 -2.10 -13.59 -4.13
C ASP A 33 -3.11 -12.98 -3.16
N ARG A 34 -2.68 -11.93 -2.46
CA ARG A 34 -3.54 -11.14 -1.58
C ARG A 34 -3.03 -9.71 -1.58
N LEU A 35 -3.96 -8.76 -1.67
CA LEU A 35 -3.64 -7.34 -1.56
C LEU A 35 -4.76 -6.67 -0.79
N ALA A 36 -4.41 -6.07 0.34
CA ALA A 36 -5.38 -5.42 1.20
C ALA A 36 -4.91 -4.02 1.55
N VAL A 37 -5.82 -3.06 1.49
CA VAL A 37 -5.60 -1.69 1.95
C VAL A 37 -6.46 -1.49 3.18
N ARG A 38 -5.85 -1.09 4.29
CA ARG A 38 -6.55 -0.95 5.57
C ARG A 38 -6.11 0.32 6.28
N ARG A 39 -6.99 0.82 7.12
CA ARG A 39 -6.71 1.97 7.99
C ARG A 39 -5.93 1.51 9.21
N ASN A 40 -4.98 2.35 9.66
CA ASN A 40 -4.33 2.13 10.94
C ASN A 40 -5.37 2.24 12.06
N LEU A 41 -5.49 1.22 12.89
CA LEU A 41 -6.41 1.24 14.02
C LEU A 41 -5.98 2.24 15.09
N ARG A 42 -4.70 2.65 15.08
CA ARG A 42 -4.13 3.57 16.09
C ARG A 42 -4.34 3.08 17.51
N HIS A 43 -4.35 1.77 17.67
CA HIS A 43 -4.55 1.12 18.97
C HIS A 43 -3.37 1.36 19.90
N ASP A 44 -2.16 1.35 19.34
CA ASP A 44 -0.93 1.56 20.10
C ASP A 44 -0.56 3.04 20.11
N GLY A 45 -0.14 3.55 21.27
CA GLY A 45 0.28 4.95 21.40
C GLY A 45 1.52 5.30 20.60
N LEU A 46 2.26 4.30 20.11
CA LEU A 46 3.43 4.48 19.26
C LEU A 46 3.14 4.26 17.78
N SER A 47 1.87 4.23 17.37
CA SER A 47 1.47 4.09 15.97
C SER A 47 2.00 5.22 15.07
N GLY A 48 2.38 6.34 15.66
CA GLY A 48 2.93 7.47 14.93
C GLY A 48 1.93 8.12 14.00
N GLU A 49 2.42 8.61 12.88
CA GLU A 49 1.64 9.36 11.91
C GLU A 49 1.02 8.47 10.81
N ILE A 50 1.16 7.16 10.90
CA ILE A 50 0.69 6.26 9.85
C ILE A 50 -0.83 6.20 9.83
N ASP A 51 -1.40 6.46 8.68
CA ASP A 51 -2.85 6.50 8.44
C ASP A 51 -3.36 5.22 7.78
N LEU A 52 -2.61 4.70 6.81
CA LEU A 52 -3.04 3.58 5.95
C LEU A 52 -1.90 2.60 5.76
N VAL A 53 -2.26 1.34 5.56
CA VAL A 53 -1.31 0.29 5.23
C VAL A 53 -1.76 -0.44 3.97
N VAL A 54 -0.79 -0.74 3.11
CA VAL A 54 -0.97 -1.68 2.00
C VAL A 54 -0.23 -2.96 2.39
N TYR A 55 -0.95 -4.06 2.37
CA TYR A 55 -0.39 -5.38 2.66
C TYR A 55 -0.57 -6.28 1.46
N GLY A 56 0.52 -6.86 0.97
CA GLY A 56 0.49 -7.74 -0.18
C GLY A 56 1.23 -9.05 0.07
N GLU A 57 0.74 -10.12 -0.53
CA GLU A 57 1.37 -11.44 -0.53
C GLU A 57 1.68 -11.82 -1.98
N PHE A 58 2.93 -12.20 -2.23
CA PHE A 58 3.40 -12.54 -3.57
C PHE A 58 4.13 -13.88 -3.54
N ALA A 59 3.89 -14.70 -4.56
CA ALA A 59 4.51 -16.02 -4.63
C ALA A 59 6.04 -15.93 -4.64
N ASP A 60 6.59 -14.94 -5.35
CA ASP A 60 8.02 -14.74 -5.54
C ASP A 60 8.33 -13.31 -5.99
N GLU A 61 9.62 -13.02 -6.18
CA GLU A 61 10.05 -11.70 -6.64
C GLU A 61 9.52 -11.36 -8.04
N ALA A 62 9.37 -12.36 -8.91
CA ALA A 62 8.84 -12.13 -10.25
C ALA A 62 7.39 -11.65 -10.19
N ALA A 63 6.57 -12.21 -9.29
CA ALA A 63 5.21 -11.76 -9.09
C ALA A 63 5.15 -10.33 -8.53
N LEU A 64 6.03 -10.00 -7.59
CA LEU A 64 6.13 -8.64 -7.05
C LEU A 64 6.52 -7.63 -8.14
N GLU A 65 7.48 -7.97 -8.99
CA GLU A 65 7.89 -7.10 -10.09
C GLU A 65 6.75 -6.95 -11.12
N ALA A 66 6.03 -8.02 -11.43
CA ALA A 66 4.88 -7.96 -12.33
C ALA A 66 3.76 -7.06 -11.76
N TYR A 67 3.54 -7.12 -10.46
CA TYR A 67 2.60 -6.24 -9.75
C TYR A 67 2.98 -4.76 -9.95
N LYS A 68 4.27 -4.44 -9.77
CA LYS A 68 4.75 -3.07 -9.93
C LYS A 68 4.70 -2.59 -11.38
N ALA A 69 4.81 -3.50 -12.34
CA ALA A 69 4.77 -3.18 -13.76
C ALA A 69 3.35 -3.07 -14.32
N HIS A 70 2.35 -3.50 -13.56
CA HIS A 70 0.95 -3.48 -14.00
C HIS A 70 0.40 -2.04 -14.01
N PRO A 71 -0.49 -1.68 -14.96
CA PRO A 71 -1.07 -0.33 -15.02
C PRO A 71 -1.75 0.15 -13.73
N THR A 72 -2.34 -0.74 -12.94
CA THR A 72 -2.96 -0.38 -11.66
C THR A 72 -1.96 0.25 -10.70
N TYR A 73 -0.72 -0.22 -10.71
CA TYR A 73 0.32 0.30 -9.82
C TYR A 73 0.63 1.77 -10.16
N GLU A 74 0.83 2.07 -11.44
CA GLU A 74 1.10 3.45 -11.88
C GLU A 74 -0.12 4.35 -11.64
N GLN A 75 -1.33 3.85 -11.88
CA GLN A 75 -2.56 4.60 -11.60
C GLN A 75 -2.65 4.96 -10.11
N SER A 76 -2.35 4.00 -9.24
CA SER A 76 -2.36 4.24 -7.80
C SER A 76 -1.32 5.28 -7.40
N ILE A 77 -0.09 5.16 -7.93
CA ILE A 77 0.97 6.14 -7.65
C ILE A 77 0.55 7.54 -8.08
N ALA A 78 -0.02 7.69 -9.26
CA ALA A 78 -0.44 9.00 -9.78
C ALA A 78 -1.51 9.63 -8.90
N ALA A 79 -2.44 8.84 -8.35
CA ALA A 79 -3.49 9.32 -7.48
C ALA A 79 -3.00 9.69 -6.07
N VAL A 80 -2.03 8.94 -5.56
CA VAL A 80 -1.62 9.00 -4.14
C VAL A 80 -0.42 9.90 -3.90
N ARG A 81 0.58 9.87 -4.78
CA ARG A 81 1.84 10.60 -4.58
C ARG A 81 1.66 12.09 -4.28
N PRO A 82 0.76 12.84 -4.94
CA PRO A 82 0.58 14.25 -4.62
C PRO A 82 0.00 14.51 -3.24
N LEU A 83 -0.67 13.53 -2.64
CA LEU A 83 -1.47 13.70 -1.43
C LEU A 83 -0.86 13.03 -0.20
N ARG A 84 0.05 12.08 -0.40
CA ARG A 84 0.73 11.39 0.70
C ARG A 84 1.90 12.19 1.23
N ASP A 85 2.25 11.93 2.48
CA ASP A 85 3.50 12.41 3.07
C ASP A 85 4.47 11.24 3.25
N ILE A 86 4.32 10.45 4.31
CA ILE A 86 5.20 9.31 4.57
C ILE A 86 4.83 8.15 3.64
N ARG A 87 5.85 7.50 3.10
CA ARG A 87 5.74 6.20 2.43
C ARG A 87 6.96 5.36 2.80
N ILE A 88 6.74 4.31 3.56
CA ILE A 88 7.78 3.40 4.02
C ILE A 88 7.44 1.99 3.53
N VAL A 89 8.39 1.31 2.90
CA VAL A 89 8.20 -0.02 2.33
C VAL A 89 9.08 -1.02 3.07
N VAL A 90 8.49 -2.14 3.43
CA VAL A 90 9.21 -3.29 3.98
C VAL A 90 8.77 -4.54 3.23
N ASP A 91 9.73 -5.25 2.67
CA ASP A 91 9.51 -6.54 2.03
C ASP A 91 10.28 -7.60 2.80
N PHE A 92 9.64 -8.74 3.06
CA PHE A 92 10.31 -9.85 3.71
C PHE A 92 9.72 -11.18 3.24
N ASP A 93 10.52 -12.23 3.36
CA ASP A 93 10.10 -13.57 3.00
C ASP A 93 9.61 -14.29 4.26
N LEU A 94 8.44 -14.90 4.15
CA LEU A 94 7.85 -15.68 5.23
C LEU A 94 7.29 -16.98 4.63
N ASP A 95 7.79 -18.07 5.16
CA ASP A 95 7.37 -19.40 4.72
C ASP A 95 5.99 -19.76 5.23
#